data_32701b38dd8c4afd980b1b18c643ce3b
#
_entry.id   32701b38dd8c4afd980b1b18c643ce3b
#
_cell.length_a   1.000
_cell.length_b   1.000
_cell.length_c   1.000
_cell.angle_alpha   90.00
_cell.angle_beta   90.00
_cell.angle_gamma   90.00
#
_symmetry.space_group_name_H-M   'P 1'
#
loop_
_entity.id
_entity.type
_entity.pdbx_description
1 polymer ?
#
loop_
_entity_poly.entity_id
_entity_poly.type
_entity_poly.pdbx_seq_one_letter_code
_entity_poly.pdbx_strand_id
1 'polypeptide(L)'
;MLYGLKWLNMGGGHHITRADYDIERLEKCIMHMRDKYDLEIYLEPGEAVALDAGYLETTVLDIVENNGIKILILDTSAACHMPDVLEMPYRPPLMDSGEPGEKKYTYRLSSCTCLAGDVIGDYSFDKEIKTGDRLCFCDMAIYSMVKNNTFNGMPLPDIAVMDENNDCKVIRRFEYEDFKCRLS
;
A
#
# COMPACT_ATOMS: atom_id res chain seq x y z
N MET A 1 29.55 13.35 16.60
CA MET A 1 29.89 13.41 18.05
C MET A 1 28.57 13.50 18.82
N LEU A 2 28.21 12.48 19.60
CA LEU A 2 26.90 12.39 20.28
C LEU A 2 26.93 12.88 21.74
N TYR A 3 28.12 13.16 22.25
CA TYR A 3 28.27 13.66 23.63
C TYR A 3 27.65 15.04 23.80
N GLY A 4 26.89 15.23 24.86
CA GLY A 4 26.18 16.47 25.16
C GLY A 4 24.74 16.55 24.63
N LEU A 5 24.28 15.56 23.88
CA LEU A 5 22.86 15.38 23.57
C LEU A 5 22.15 14.78 24.80
N LYS A 6 20.87 15.11 24.96
CA LYS A 6 20.02 14.53 26.02
C LYS A 6 19.18 13.38 25.47
N TRP A 7 18.85 13.42 24.22
CA TRP A 7 18.02 12.43 23.55
C TRP A 7 18.42 12.27 22.09
N LEU A 8 18.04 11.14 21.52
CA LEU A 8 18.17 10.81 20.12
C LEU A 8 16.86 10.20 19.62
N ASN A 9 16.28 10.78 18.59
CA ASN A 9 15.19 10.16 17.85
C ASN A 9 15.76 9.36 16.68
N MET A 10 15.54 8.05 16.66
CA MET A 10 16.00 7.15 15.61
C MET A 10 15.03 7.07 14.44
N GLY A 11 13.92 7.82 14.50
CA GLY A 11 12.93 7.95 13.42
C GLY A 11 11.96 6.79 13.29
N GLY A 12 11.32 6.74 12.13
CA GLY A 12 10.38 5.70 11.72
C GLY A 12 11.06 4.54 10.97
N GLY A 13 10.25 3.75 10.25
CA GLY A 13 10.72 2.60 9.48
C GLY A 13 11.06 1.35 10.31
N HIS A 14 10.80 1.38 11.61
CA HIS A 14 10.95 0.23 12.49
C HIS A 14 9.66 -0.60 12.49
N HIS A 15 9.60 -1.62 11.64
CA HIS A 15 8.41 -2.49 11.47
C HIS A 15 8.31 -3.52 12.62
N ILE A 16 8.21 -3.04 13.86
CA ILE A 16 8.30 -3.86 15.07
C ILE A 16 7.16 -4.87 15.25
N THR A 17 6.08 -4.74 14.50
CA THR A 17 4.94 -5.67 14.51
C THR A 17 5.04 -6.73 13.41
N ARG A 18 6.01 -6.62 12.49
CA ARG A 18 6.21 -7.60 11.43
C ARG A 18 6.90 -8.86 11.98
N ALA A 19 6.41 -10.03 11.58
CA ALA A 19 6.85 -11.32 12.13
C ALA A 19 8.35 -11.62 11.96
N ASP A 20 8.98 -11.10 10.89
CA ASP A 20 10.40 -11.28 10.58
C ASP A 20 11.31 -10.14 11.06
N TYR A 21 10.76 -9.19 11.82
CA TYR A 21 11.53 -8.07 12.35
C TYR A 21 12.40 -8.49 13.54
N ASP A 22 13.70 -8.17 13.49
CA ASP A 22 14.66 -8.50 14.56
C ASP A 22 14.57 -7.48 15.72
N ILE A 23 13.57 -7.69 16.58
CA ILE A 23 13.32 -6.85 17.76
C ILE A 23 14.53 -6.87 18.71
N GLU A 24 15.14 -8.04 18.92
CA GLU A 24 16.29 -8.17 19.84
C GLU A 24 17.47 -7.30 19.37
N ARG A 25 17.67 -7.20 18.06
CA ARG A 25 18.72 -6.34 17.50
C ARG A 25 18.40 -4.86 17.74
N LEU A 26 17.15 -4.45 17.58
CA LEU A 26 16.73 -3.08 17.88
C LEU A 26 16.94 -2.76 19.35
N GLU A 27 16.52 -3.63 20.26
CA GLU A 27 16.71 -3.47 21.71
C GLU A 27 18.20 -3.32 22.06
N LYS A 28 19.05 -4.19 21.53
CA LYS A 28 20.52 -4.09 21.73
C LYS A 28 21.07 -2.76 21.24
N CYS A 29 20.59 -2.25 20.11
CA CYS A 29 21.00 -0.93 19.60
C CYS A 29 20.57 0.19 20.55
N ILE A 30 19.32 0.17 21.01
CA ILE A 30 18.78 1.16 21.95
C ILE A 30 19.58 1.14 23.26
N MET A 31 19.78 -0.04 23.85
CA MET A 31 20.56 -0.20 25.09
C MET A 31 21.99 0.32 24.92
N HIS A 32 22.64 -0.03 23.81
CA HIS A 32 23.99 0.46 23.54
C HIS A 32 24.06 2.01 23.50
N MET A 33 23.09 2.66 22.86
CA MET A 33 23.07 4.12 22.78
C MET A 33 22.80 4.78 24.13
N ARG A 34 21.88 4.21 24.92
CA ARG A 34 21.61 4.66 26.28
C ARG A 34 22.84 4.51 27.17
N ASP A 35 23.42 3.32 27.22
CA ASP A 35 24.51 3.00 28.15
C ASP A 35 25.81 3.75 27.81
N LYS A 36 26.11 3.89 26.50
CA LYS A 36 27.35 4.52 26.06
C LYS A 36 27.33 6.04 26.06
N TYR A 37 26.18 6.64 25.77
CA TYR A 37 26.06 8.08 25.55
C TYR A 37 25.12 8.79 26.52
N ASP A 38 24.51 8.06 27.43
CA ASP A 38 23.50 8.57 28.39
C ASP A 38 22.35 9.30 27.69
N LEU A 39 21.79 8.64 26.66
CA LEU A 39 20.74 9.21 25.82
C LEU A 39 19.37 8.61 26.13
N GLU A 40 18.34 9.45 26.15
CA GLU A 40 16.96 9.01 25.99
C GLU A 40 16.68 8.73 24.51
N ILE A 41 16.10 7.54 24.19
CA ILE A 41 15.87 7.10 22.83
C ILE A 41 14.37 7.16 22.50
N TYR A 42 14.07 7.79 21.38
CA TYR A 42 12.73 7.88 20.79
C TYR A 42 12.69 7.14 19.45
N LEU A 43 11.54 6.54 19.16
CA LEU A 43 11.22 5.90 17.88
C LEU A 43 9.87 6.43 17.38
N GLU A 44 9.66 6.38 16.07
CA GLU A 44 8.42 6.79 15.40
C GLU A 44 7.87 5.66 14.49
N PRO A 45 7.53 4.48 15.03
CA PRO A 45 7.17 3.29 14.24
C PRO A 45 5.72 3.36 13.72
N GLY A 46 5.36 4.39 12.96
CA GLY A 46 4.00 4.68 12.51
C GLY A 46 3.38 3.55 11.70
N GLU A 47 4.08 3.05 10.68
CA GLU A 47 3.61 1.96 9.84
C GLU A 47 3.37 0.66 10.63
N ALA A 48 4.21 0.37 11.59
CA ALA A 48 4.07 -0.81 12.45
C ALA A 48 2.77 -0.84 13.26
N VAL A 49 2.15 0.33 13.54
CA VAL A 49 0.91 0.44 14.32
C VAL A 49 -0.30 -0.05 13.53
N ALA A 50 -0.29 0.13 12.20
CA ALA A 50 -1.42 -0.21 11.34
C ALA A 50 -1.02 -1.19 10.21
N LEU A 51 0.06 -1.95 10.42
CA LEU A 51 0.46 -3.03 9.51
C LEU A 51 -0.68 -4.05 9.41
N ASP A 52 -0.98 -4.49 8.20
CA ASP A 52 -2.05 -5.45 7.87
C ASP A 52 -3.48 -5.01 8.30
N ALA A 53 -3.67 -3.73 8.68
CA ALA A 53 -4.96 -3.24 9.15
C ALA A 53 -5.95 -2.85 8.04
N GLY A 54 -5.52 -2.78 6.79
CA GLY A 54 -6.38 -2.32 5.69
C GLY A 54 -6.14 -3.04 4.37
N TYR A 55 -7.22 -3.15 3.62
CA TYR A 55 -7.26 -3.73 2.28
C TYR A 55 -7.78 -2.70 1.29
N LEU A 56 -7.32 -2.80 0.03
CA LEU A 56 -7.92 -2.06 -1.08
C LEU A 56 -8.51 -3.07 -2.07
N GLU A 57 -9.83 -3.14 -2.12
CA GLU A 57 -10.55 -3.92 -3.12
C GLU A 57 -10.64 -3.13 -4.43
N THR A 58 -10.43 -3.81 -5.55
CA THR A 58 -10.47 -3.24 -6.89
C THR A 58 -11.16 -4.20 -7.86
N THR A 59 -11.74 -3.64 -8.92
CA THR A 59 -12.41 -4.39 -9.98
C THR A 59 -11.59 -4.33 -11.27
N VAL A 60 -11.49 -5.45 -11.97
CA VAL A 60 -10.93 -5.51 -13.33
C VAL A 60 -11.94 -4.93 -14.31
N LEU A 61 -11.62 -3.77 -14.87
CA LEU A 61 -12.49 -3.07 -15.83
C LEU A 61 -12.34 -3.62 -17.25
N ASP A 62 -11.10 -3.94 -17.63
CA ASP A 62 -10.77 -4.44 -18.96
C ASP A 62 -9.48 -5.25 -18.94
N ILE A 63 -9.27 -6.04 -20.00
CA ILE A 63 -8.04 -6.82 -20.21
C ILE A 63 -7.55 -6.54 -21.61
N VAL A 64 -6.37 -5.94 -21.71
CA VAL A 64 -5.73 -5.62 -22.98
C VAL A 64 -4.43 -6.39 -23.14
N GLU A 65 -3.99 -6.57 -24.38
CA GLU A 65 -2.70 -7.17 -24.67
C GLU A 65 -1.83 -6.21 -25.49
N ASN A 66 -0.60 -6.01 -25.05
CA ASN A 66 0.38 -5.21 -25.79
C ASN A 66 1.75 -5.90 -25.75
N ASN A 67 2.30 -6.15 -26.93
CA ASN A 67 3.60 -6.84 -27.09
C ASN A 67 3.70 -8.18 -26.33
N GLY A 68 2.62 -8.96 -26.31
CA GLY A 68 2.57 -10.26 -25.60
C GLY A 68 2.39 -10.15 -24.09
N ILE A 69 2.23 -8.96 -23.55
CA ILE A 69 1.94 -8.74 -22.13
C ILE A 69 0.44 -8.52 -21.97
N LYS A 70 -0.21 -9.37 -21.18
CA LYS A 70 -1.61 -9.16 -20.78
C LYS A 70 -1.66 -8.16 -19.62
N ILE A 71 -2.48 -7.13 -19.78
CA ILE A 71 -2.59 -6.02 -18.84
C ILE A 71 -4.02 -5.96 -18.31
N LEU A 72 -4.18 -5.99 -16.99
CA LEU A 72 -5.45 -5.75 -16.32
C LEU A 72 -5.59 -4.24 -16.10
N ILE A 73 -6.66 -3.66 -16.61
CA ILE A 73 -7.05 -2.27 -16.35
C ILE A 73 -8.00 -2.29 -15.15
N LEU A 74 -7.59 -1.62 -14.08
CA LEU A 74 -8.30 -1.62 -12.80
C LEU A 74 -9.00 -0.28 -12.57
N ASP A 75 -10.03 -0.28 -11.70
CA ASP A 75 -10.64 0.93 -11.14
C ASP A 75 -9.82 1.56 -10.01
N THR A 76 -8.68 0.97 -9.66
CA THR A 76 -7.66 1.57 -8.80
C THR A 76 -6.44 2.01 -9.61
N SER A 77 -5.64 2.91 -9.02
CA SER A 77 -4.49 3.55 -9.65
C SER A 77 -3.32 3.60 -8.68
N ALA A 78 -2.11 3.27 -9.16
CA ALA A 78 -0.91 3.48 -8.37
C ALA A 78 -0.76 4.96 -8.03
N ALA A 79 -0.90 5.85 -9.03
CA ALA A 79 -0.73 7.28 -8.85
C ALA A 79 -1.76 7.91 -7.91
N CYS A 80 -3.00 7.39 -7.88
CA CYS A 80 -4.10 7.99 -7.11
C CYS A 80 -4.32 7.34 -5.76
N HIS A 81 -4.15 6.02 -5.65
CA HIS A 81 -4.59 5.28 -4.47
C HIS A 81 -3.45 4.62 -3.69
N MET A 82 -2.27 4.46 -4.29
CA MET A 82 -1.08 3.91 -3.67
C MET A 82 0.20 4.54 -4.24
N PRO A 83 0.38 5.87 -4.10
CA PRO A 83 1.44 6.60 -4.79
C PRO A 83 2.85 6.15 -4.41
N ASP A 84 3.06 5.56 -3.25
CA ASP A 84 4.35 5.02 -2.85
C ASP A 84 4.84 3.88 -3.76
N VAL A 85 3.95 3.20 -4.47
CA VAL A 85 4.34 2.24 -5.52
C VAL A 85 5.20 2.89 -6.59
N LEU A 86 4.95 4.18 -6.90
CA LEU A 86 5.70 4.95 -7.89
C LEU A 86 6.84 5.77 -7.27
N GLU A 87 6.64 6.30 -6.05
CA GLU A 87 7.58 7.19 -5.37
C GLU A 87 8.73 6.43 -4.70
N MET A 88 8.43 5.27 -4.14
CA MET A 88 9.36 4.36 -3.47
C MET A 88 9.17 2.93 -3.99
N PRO A 89 9.48 2.62 -5.25
CA PRO A 89 9.00 1.46 -5.98
C PRO A 89 9.00 0.16 -5.18
N TYR A 90 7.83 -0.38 -4.96
CA TYR A 90 7.60 -1.71 -4.40
C TYR A 90 6.38 -2.33 -5.07
N ARG A 91 6.23 -3.64 -4.95
CA ARG A 91 5.07 -4.37 -5.43
C ARG A 91 4.15 -4.65 -4.24
N PRO A 92 2.95 -4.03 -4.15
CA PRO A 92 2.03 -4.26 -3.06
C PRO A 92 1.65 -5.74 -2.96
N PRO A 93 1.53 -6.31 -1.75
CA PRO A 93 0.98 -7.64 -1.58
C PRO A 93 -0.45 -7.70 -2.13
N LEU A 94 -0.73 -8.72 -2.94
CA LEU A 94 -2.05 -8.94 -3.54
C LEU A 94 -2.52 -10.35 -3.17
N MET A 95 -3.73 -10.44 -2.65
CA MET A 95 -4.33 -11.68 -2.16
C MET A 95 -4.39 -12.72 -3.29
N ASP A 96 -4.08 -13.97 -2.97
CA ASP A 96 -4.09 -15.12 -3.89
C ASP A 96 -3.16 -15.00 -5.12
N SER A 97 -2.30 -14.01 -5.16
CA SER A 97 -1.31 -13.84 -6.23
C SER A 97 0.04 -14.48 -5.90
N GLY A 98 0.90 -14.55 -6.91
CA GLY A 98 2.30 -14.95 -6.80
C GLY A 98 3.23 -14.03 -7.56
N GLU A 99 4.53 -14.37 -7.56
CA GLU A 99 5.54 -13.68 -8.34
C GLU A 99 5.25 -13.84 -9.85
N PRO A 100 5.70 -12.91 -10.70
CA PRO A 100 5.55 -13.06 -12.14
C PRO A 100 6.09 -14.38 -12.64
N GLY A 101 5.23 -15.18 -13.30
CA GLY A 101 5.60 -16.51 -13.82
C GLY A 101 5.60 -17.65 -12.79
N GLU A 102 5.35 -17.39 -11.52
CA GLU A 102 5.22 -18.43 -10.49
C GLU A 102 3.97 -19.29 -10.69
N LYS A 103 2.86 -18.65 -11.06
CA LYS A 103 1.57 -19.28 -11.31
C LYS A 103 1.24 -19.25 -12.81
N LYS A 104 0.19 -19.95 -13.19
CA LYS A 104 -0.16 -20.25 -14.59
C LYS A 104 -0.41 -19.00 -15.46
N TYR A 105 -1.03 -17.96 -14.90
CA TYR A 105 -1.44 -16.78 -15.66
C TYR A 105 -0.75 -15.54 -15.09
N THR A 106 0.04 -14.86 -15.90
CA THR A 106 0.74 -13.62 -15.50
C THR A 106 0.11 -12.42 -16.17
N TYR A 107 -0.08 -11.36 -15.39
CA TYR A 107 -0.64 -10.09 -15.82
C TYR A 107 0.15 -8.93 -15.25
N ARG A 108 0.22 -7.85 -16.03
CA ARG A 108 0.56 -6.51 -15.54
C ARG A 108 -0.70 -5.82 -15.05
N LEU A 109 -0.67 -5.23 -13.87
CA LEU A 109 -1.77 -4.46 -13.31
C LEU A 109 -1.53 -2.98 -13.54
N SER A 110 -2.51 -2.30 -14.12
CA SER A 110 -2.47 -0.89 -14.48
C SER A 110 -3.84 -0.25 -14.25
N SER A 111 -3.97 1.01 -14.58
CA SER A 111 -5.15 1.83 -14.34
C SER A 111 -5.70 2.45 -15.63
N CYS A 112 -6.81 3.17 -15.48
CA CYS A 112 -7.44 3.95 -16.55
C CYS A 112 -6.97 5.41 -16.59
N THR A 113 -5.93 5.82 -15.83
CA THR A 113 -5.38 7.17 -15.91
C THR A 113 -4.56 7.39 -17.18
N CYS A 114 -4.34 8.65 -17.56
CA CYS A 114 -3.49 9.00 -18.70
C CYS A 114 -1.99 8.88 -18.41
N LEU A 115 -1.59 8.59 -17.18
CA LEU A 115 -0.19 8.46 -16.81
C LEU A 115 0.36 7.12 -17.34
N ALA A 116 1.24 7.15 -18.31
CA ALA A 116 1.84 5.94 -18.90
C ALA A 116 2.59 5.07 -17.86
N GLY A 117 3.09 5.68 -16.80
CA GLY A 117 3.75 5.00 -15.69
C GLY A 117 2.82 4.53 -14.58
N ASP A 118 1.50 4.62 -14.73
CA ASP A 118 0.52 4.15 -13.74
C ASP A 118 0.41 2.63 -13.77
N VAL A 119 1.49 1.97 -13.36
CA VAL A 119 1.64 0.51 -13.31
C VAL A 119 1.84 0.12 -11.86
N ILE A 120 0.99 -0.79 -11.37
CA ILE A 120 1.06 -1.28 -9.99
C ILE A 120 2.12 -2.37 -9.86
N GLY A 121 2.18 -3.28 -10.82
CA GLY A 121 3.17 -4.36 -10.84
C GLY A 121 2.73 -5.53 -11.71
N ASP A 122 3.60 -6.53 -11.80
CA ASP A 122 3.33 -7.79 -12.49
C ASP A 122 3.05 -8.88 -11.44
N TYR A 123 1.97 -9.65 -11.65
CA TYR A 123 1.48 -10.69 -10.74
C TYR A 123 1.08 -11.93 -11.50
N SER A 124 1.11 -13.09 -10.84
CA SER A 124 0.59 -14.33 -11.41
C SER A 124 -0.52 -14.94 -10.57
N PHE A 125 -1.41 -15.69 -11.23
CA PHE A 125 -2.61 -16.29 -10.64
C PHE A 125 -2.78 -17.74 -11.11
N ASP A 126 -3.40 -18.57 -10.27
CA ASP A 126 -3.73 -19.96 -10.62
C ASP A 126 -4.91 -20.04 -11.61
N LYS A 127 -5.81 -19.06 -11.54
CA LYS A 127 -7.00 -18.94 -12.41
C LYS A 127 -6.82 -17.80 -13.41
N GLU A 128 -7.43 -17.95 -14.58
CA GLU A 128 -7.51 -16.87 -15.53
C GLU A 128 -8.41 -15.76 -14.99
N ILE A 129 -7.89 -14.54 -14.99
CA ILE A 129 -8.62 -13.35 -14.55
C ILE A 129 -9.53 -12.88 -15.70
N LYS A 130 -10.71 -12.39 -15.33
CA LYS A 130 -11.73 -11.88 -16.26
C LYS A 130 -12.16 -10.48 -15.88
N THR A 131 -12.68 -9.75 -16.86
CA THR A 131 -13.37 -8.48 -16.61
C THR A 131 -14.53 -8.68 -15.62
N GLY A 132 -14.58 -7.83 -14.61
CA GLY A 132 -15.52 -7.91 -13.49
C GLY A 132 -15.00 -8.68 -12.27
N ASP A 133 -13.86 -9.37 -12.38
CA ASP A 133 -13.24 -10.01 -11.22
C ASP A 133 -12.76 -8.95 -10.23
N ARG A 134 -12.81 -9.29 -8.95
CA ARG A 134 -12.31 -8.46 -7.87
C ARG A 134 -10.96 -8.96 -7.40
N LEU A 135 -10.06 -8.02 -7.15
CA LEU A 135 -8.74 -8.24 -6.59
C LEU A 135 -8.61 -7.45 -5.29
N CYS A 136 -7.77 -7.92 -4.38
CA CYS A 136 -7.64 -7.32 -3.06
C CYS A 136 -6.16 -7.10 -2.72
N PHE A 137 -5.73 -5.83 -2.70
CA PHE A 137 -4.41 -5.45 -2.22
C PHE A 137 -4.40 -5.44 -0.70
N CYS A 138 -3.36 -6.03 -0.12
CA CYS A 138 -3.15 -6.09 1.32
C CYS A 138 -2.31 -4.91 1.80
N ASP A 139 -2.36 -4.65 3.11
CA ASP A 139 -1.57 -3.60 3.78
C ASP A 139 -1.75 -2.20 3.19
N MET A 140 -3.03 -1.84 2.95
CA MET A 140 -3.42 -0.58 2.31
C MET A 140 -3.97 0.47 3.29
N ALA A 141 -3.66 0.38 4.60
CA ALA A 141 -4.10 1.36 5.59
C ALA A 141 -3.19 2.58 5.67
N ILE A 142 -1.88 2.40 5.47
CA ILE A 142 -0.87 3.44 5.67
C ILE A 142 -0.33 3.93 4.33
N TYR A 143 -0.12 5.24 4.24
CA TYR A 143 0.38 5.95 3.05
C TYR A 143 -0.44 5.74 1.76
N SER A 144 -1.42 4.85 1.78
CA SER A 144 -2.42 4.70 0.72
C SER A 144 -3.58 5.66 0.96
N MET A 145 -4.38 5.45 2.03
CA MET A 145 -5.55 6.29 2.34
C MET A 145 -5.20 7.77 2.52
N VAL A 146 -4.12 8.09 3.23
CA VAL A 146 -3.75 9.49 3.55
C VAL A 146 -3.08 10.21 2.38
N LYS A 147 -2.55 9.49 1.41
CA LYS A 147 -1.93 10.04 0.19
C LYS A 147 -2.86 10.00 -1.02
N ASN A 148 -4.07 9.52 -0.89
CA ASN A 148 -5.04 9.46 -1.98
C ASN A 148 -5.25 10.81 -2.64
N ASN A 149 -5.40 10.79 -3.95
CA ASN A 149 -5.67 11.97 -4.75
C ASN A 149 -6.66 11.65 -5.88
N THR A 150 -7.12 12.69 -6.53
CA THR A 150 -8.15 12.61 -7.59
C THR A 150 -7.59 12.99 -8.96
N PHE A 151 -6.33 12.71 -9.23
CA PHE A 151 -5.73 12.93 -10.54
C PHE A 151 -6.56 12.26 -11.64
N ASN A 152 -6.73 12.93 -12.77
CA ASN A 152 -7.60 12.53 -13.89
C ASN A 152 -9.10 12.35 -13.52
N GLY A 153 -9.55 12.88 -12.39
CA GLY A 153 -10.91 12.65 -11.91
C GLY A 153 -11.16 11.25 -11.37
N MET A 154 -10.09 10.52 -11.04
CA MET A 154 -10.22 9.21 -10.36
C MET A 154 -10.99 9.40 -9.06
N PRO A 155 -12.06 8.62 -8.82
CA PRO A 155 -12.78 8.68 -7.56
C PRO A 155 -11.90 8.17 -6.41
N LEU A 156 -12.08 8.74 -5.23
CA LEU A 156 -11.49 8.17 -4.03
C LEU A 156 -12.21 6.85 -3.67
N PRO A 157 -11.49 5.82 -3.19
CA PRO A 157 -12.12 4.59 -2.73
C PRO A 157 -13.06 4.84 -1.55
N ASP A 158 -14.22 4.24 -1.55
CA ASP A 158 -15.11 4.22 -0.38
C ASP A 158 -14.37 3.63 0.83
N ILE A 159 -14.68 4.11 2.02
CA ILE A 159 -14.12 3.57 3.27
C ILE A 159 -15.16 2.67 3.92
N ALA A 160 -14.80 1.42 4.15
CA ALA A 160 -15.60 0.44 4.87
C ALA A 160 -14.85 -0.08 6.09
N VAL A 161 -15.60 -0.50 7.09
CA VAL A 161 -15.08 -1.25 8.24
C VAL A 161 -15.59 -2.67 8.14
N MET A 162 -14.70 -3.62 8.29
CA MET A 162 -14.99 -5.05 8.36
C MET A 162 -15.03 -5.48 9.82
N ASP A 163 -16.08 -6.17 10.22
CA ASP A 163 -16.23 -6.71 11.57
C ASP A 163 -15.65 -8.13 11.71
N GLU A 164 -15.74 -8.70 12.91
CA GLU A 164 -15.24 -10.04 13.23
C GLU A 164 -15.93 -11.17 12.45
N ASN A 165 -17.11 -10.91 11.88
CA ASN A 165 -17.84 -11.85 11.04
C ASN A 165 -17.54 -11.70 9.54
N ASN A 166 -16.62 -10.81 9.18
CA ASN A 166 -16.30 -10.37 7.82
C ASN A 166 -17.44 -9.60 7.13
N ASP A 167 -18.36 -9.02 7.90
CA ASP A 167 -19.37 -8.14 7.34
C ASP A 167 -18.78 -6.73 7.13
N CYS A 168 -18.87 -6.23 5.90
CA CYS A 168 -18.36 -4.92 5.53
C CYS A 168 -19.45 -3.85 5.61
N LYS A 169 -19.21 -2.81 6.40
CA LYS A 169 -20.06 -1.63 6.49
C LYS A 169 -19.34 -0.40 5.91
N VAL A 170 -19.89 0.14 4.82
CA VAL A 170 -19.41 1.41 4.27
C VAL A 170 -19.71 2.54 5.25
N ILE A 171 -18.67 3.26 5.68
CA ILE A 171 -18.75 4.37 6.62
C ILE A 171 -18.55 5.73 5.94
N ARG A 172 -17.90 5.77 4.78
CA ARG A 172 -17.71 6.97 3.97
C ARG A 172 -17.80 6.59 2.49
N ARG A 173 -18.60 7.35 1.75
CA ARG A 173 -18.62 7.34 0.29
C ARG A 173 -18.04 8.64 -0.23
N PHE A 174 -17.38 8.55 -1.38
CA PHE A 174 -16.85 9.68 -2.10
C PHE A 174 -17.52 9.80 -3.46
N GLU A 175 -17.96 11.01 -3.80
CA GLU A 175 -18.74 11.29 -5.00
C GLU A 175 -18.09 12.43 -5.81
N TYR A 176 -18.71 12.78 -6.92
CA TYR A 176 -18.23 13.87 -7.79
C TYR A 176 -18.07 15.20 -7.04
N GLU A 177 -18.90 15.49 -6.06
CA GLU A 177 -18.79 16.73 -5.28
C GLU A 177 -17.50 16.81 -4.46
N ASP A 178 -16.96 15.67 -3.99
CA ASP A 178 -15.66 15.64 -3.30
C ASP A 178 -14.51 16.05 -4.24
N PHE A 179 -14.58 15.66 -5.51
CA PHE A 179 -13.65 16.12 -6.55
C PHE A 179 -13.86 17.60 -6.90
N LYS A 180 -15.08 18.01 -7.20
CA LYS A 180 -15.43 19.35 -7.62
C LYS A 180 -15.07 20.40 -6.59
N CYS A 181 -15.40 20.16 -5.29
CA CYS A 181 -15.12 21.09 -4.21
C CYS A 181 -13.62 21.33 -3.95
N ARG A 182 -12.73 20.51 -4.51
CA ARG A 182 -11.27 20.77 -4.48
C ARG A 182 -10.81 21.78 -5.52
N LEU A 183 -11.58 21.96 -6.58
CA LEU A 183 -11.17 22.72 -7.77
C LEU A 183 -11.84 24.10 -7.86
N SER A 184 -12.87 24.34 -7.06
CA SER A 184 -13.68 25.57 -7.12
C SER A 184 -13.97 26.15 -5.75
#